data_173491a705c542a5491992e887b1f66a
#
_entry.id   173491a705c542a5491992e887b1f66a
#
_cell.length_a   1.000
_cell.length_b   1.000
_cell.length_c   1.000
_cell.angle_alpha   90.00
_cell.angle_beta   90.00
_cell.angle_gamma   90.00
#
_symmetry.space_group_name_H-M   'P 1'
#
loop_
_entity.id
_entity.type
_entity.pdbx_description
1 polymer ?
#
loop_
_entity_poly.entity_id
_entity_poly.type
_entity_poly.pdbx_seq_one_letter_code
_entity_poly.pdbx_strand_id
1 'polypeptide(L)'
;MLLVSVKDFTTINYLTYITEVYYILKKFIFIILSYLVLAPIVSILSNSIRLTRMDAILSGGKFGDFTYKYIDRVFFSSISENIFWTPLFNSLTVSIFATLIALILGLILASLVTSTNILGRKYLGFLLIIPYMLPSQAIATAWITMFKNRKISGPLGMLEAFGINPPDWLAYGPLPIAICMALSYFPFAFLLFSNALNKIDIQLEEVATTLGAKKIAVWAKIIMPLLIPTTMSVLLLTVARTLGTFATPYILGTPAKYTLLSTSLYSSVRSNESGVVAVIAIVLSCIGIILLLVDISVVKKWQRFVTVGGKGIKRPPSKLGVFQ
;
A
#
# COMPACT_ATOMS: atom_id res chain seq x y z
N MET A 1 64.98 -5.84 -14.15
CA MET A 1 63.94 -4.92 -14.65
C MET A 1 62.87 -5.60 -15.54
N LEU A 2 62.87 -6.94 -15.68
CA LEU A 2 61.94 -7.69 -16.54
C LEU A 2 60.90 -8.56 -15.76
N LEU A 3 60.99 -8.64 -14.43
CA LEU A 3 60.09 -9.45 -13.59
C LEU A 3 58.82 -8.71 -13.10
N VAL A 4 58.75 -7.38 -13.25
CA VAL A 4 57.59 -6.59 -12.88
C VAL A 4 56.51 -6.62 -13.96
N SER A 5 56.90 -6.82 -15.23
CA SER A 5 55.97 -6.78 -16.38
C SER A 5 55.05 -8.00 -16.53
N VAL A 6 55.42 -9.18 -16.03
CA VAL A 6 54.64 -10.41 -16.21
C VAL A 6 53.51 -10.54 -15.15
N LYS A 7 53.74 -10.03 -13.93
CA LYS A 7 52.73 -10.03 -12.88
C LYS A 7 51.60 -9.04 -13.17
N ASP A 8 51.88 -7.90 -13.80
CA ASP A 8 50.89 -6.89 -14.15
C ASP A 8 49.99 -7.37 -15.31
N PHE A 9 50.55 -8.12 -16.28
CA PHE A 9 49.81 -8.65 -17.41
C PHE A 9 48.82 -9.78 -17.01
N THR A 10 49.16 -10.61 -16.05
CA THR A 10 48.28 -11.68 -15.53
C THR A 10 47.16 -11.09 -14.65
N THR A 11 47.43 -10.06 -13.84
CA THR A 11 46.44 -9.37 -13.02
C THR A 11 45.46 -8.56 -13.86
N ILE A 12 45.89 -7.91 -14.93
CA ILE A 12 45.02 -7.15 -15.83
C ILE A 12 44.10 -8.11 -16.60
N ASN A 13 44.59 -9.25 -17.07
CA ASN A 13 43.76 -10.28 -17.74
C ASN A 13 42.78 -10.93 -16.78
N TYR A 14 43.12 -11.11 -15.51
CA TYR A 14 42.22 -11.65 -14.48
C TYR A 14 41.10 -10.67 -14.13
N LEU A 15 41.41 -9.40 -14.01
CA LEU A 15 40.43 -8.34 -13.76
C LEU A 15 39.46 -8.16 -14.94
N THR A 16 39.94 -8.18 -16.16
CA THR A 16 39.11 -8.14 -17.38
C THR A 16 38.19 -9.36 -17.46
N TYR A 17 38.68 -10.54 -17.18
CA TYR A 17 37.86 -11.76 -17.15
C TYR A 17 36.77 -11.71 -16.08
N ILE A 18 37.07 -11.24 -14.85
CA ILE A 18 36.07 -11.07 -13.77
C ILE A 18 35.03 -10.05 -14.18
N THR A 19 35.43 -8.94 -14.80
CA THR A 19 34.47 -7.93 -15.26
C THR A 19 33.56 -8.46 -16.37
N GLU A 20 34.06 -9.24 -17.32
CA GLU A 20 33.23 -9.87 -18.36
C GLU A 20 32.26 -10.89 -17.78
N VAL A 21 32.70 -11.77 -16.89
CA VAL A 21 31.84 -12.72 -16.18
C VAL A 21 30.76 -12.00 -15.38
N TYR A 22 31.10 -10.91 -14.69
CA TYR A 22 30.16 -10.08 -13.96
C TYR A 22 29.10 -9.45 -14.89
N TYR A 23 29.51 -8.93 -16.05
CA TYR A 23 28.60 -8.38 -17.06
C TYR A 23 27.67 -9.44 -17.65
N ILE A 24 28.16 -10.62 -17.95
CA ILE A 24 27.35 -11.75 -18.44
C ILE A 24 26.33 -12.17 -17.37
N LEU A 25 26.76 -12.35 -16.12
CA LEU A 25 25.89 -12.71 -15.01
C LEU A 25 24.80 -11.66 -14.77
N LYS A 26 25.17 -10.37 -14.79
CA LYS A 26 24.22 -9.26 -14.66
C LYS A 26 23.17 -9.25 -15.77
N LYS A 27 23.57 -9.45 -17.04
CA LYS A 27 22.65 -9.56 -18.18
C LYS A 27 21.71 -10.76 -18.03
N PHE A 28 22.25 -11.91 -17.62
CA PHE A 28 21.47 -13.13 -17.42
C PHE A 28 20.42 -12.96 -16.31
N ILE A 29 20.81 -12.41 -15.16
CA ILE A 29 19.89 -12.09 -14.06
C ILE A 29 18.82 -11.10 -14.53
N PHE A 30 19.20 -10.05 -15.27
CA PHE A 30 18.26 -9.07 -15.79
C PHE A 30 17.23 -9.69 -16.74
N ILE A 31 17.65 -10.59 -17.63
CA ILE A 31 16.77 -11.30 -18.58
C ILE A 31 15.79 -12.20 -17.81
N ILE A 32 16.27 -12.96 -16.82
CA ILE A 32 15.41 -13.83 -15.99
C ILE A 32 14.39 -12.98 -15.23
N LEU A 33 14.82 -11.93 -14.55
CA LEU A 33 13.92 -11.04 -13.81
C LEU A 33 12.90 -10.37 -14.73
N SER A 34 13.32 -9.90 -15.90
CA SER A 34 12.42 -9.33 -16.89
C SER A 34 11.39 -10.34 -17.38
N TYR A 35 11.79 -11.57 -17.65
CA TYR A 35 10.88 -12.64 -18.05
C TYR A 35 9.87 -12.97 -16.95
N LEU A 36 10.33 -13.12 -15.70
CA LEU A 36 9.47 -13.42 -14.55
C LEU A 36 8.41 -12.33 -14.30
N VAL A 37 8.74 -11.07 -14.59
CA VAL A 37 7.80 -9.95 -14.42
C VAL A 37 6.90 -9.78 -15.65
N LEU A 38 7.45 -9.83 -16.85
CA LEU A 38 6.70 -9.53 -18.08
C LEU A 38 5.80 -10.69 -18.52
N ALA A 39 6.21 -11.93 -18.34
CA ALA A 39 5.44 -13.08 -18.81
C ALA A 39 4.04 -13.18 -18.19
N PRO A 40 3.83 -13.00 -16.86
CA PRO A 40 2.50 -12.93 -16.29
C PRO A 40 1.66 -11.77 -16.83
N ILE A 41 2.26 -10.59 -17.02
CA ILE A 41 1.55 -9.40 -17.55
C ILE A 41 1.08 -9.67 -18.98
N VAL A 42 1.94 -10.20 -19.83
CA VAL A 42 1.60 -10.56 -21.21
C VAL A 42 0.51 -11.64 -21.23
N SER A 43 0.59 -12.62 -20.34
CA SER A 43 -0.44 -13.67 -20.20
C SER A 43 -1.81 -13.07 -19.82
N ILE A 44 -1.85 -12.16 -18.85
CA ILE A 44 -3.09 -11.47 -18.44
C ILE A 44 -3.64 -10.65 -19.62
N LEU A 45 -2.81 -9.86 -20.30
CA LEU A 45 -3.22 -9.10 -21.48
C LEU A 45 -3.76 -10.00 -22.59
N SER A 46 -3.09 -11.13 -22.86
CA SER A 46 -3.53 -12.09 -23.85
C SER A 46 -4.88 -12.72 -23.50
N ASN A 47 -5.05 -13.13 -22.23
CA ASN A 47 -6.29 -13.79 -21.78
C ASN A 47 -7.49 -12.82 -21.71
N SER A 48 -7.28 -11.53 -21.64
CA SER A 48 -8.37 -10.54 -21.65
C SER A 48 -9.06 -10.38 -23.03
N ILE A 49 -8.35 -10.70 -24.12
CA ILE A 49 -8.80 -10.48 -25.48
C ILE A 49 -8.82 -11.76 -26.34
N ARG A 50 -8.48 -12.91 -25.78
CA ARG A 50 -8.46 -14.20 -26.50
C ARG A 50 -9.35 -15.23 -25.82
N LEU A 51 -10.08 -16.00 -26.61
CA LEU A 51 -10.94 -17.08 -26.12
C LEU A 51 -10.13 -18.10 -25.32
N THR A 52 -10.56 -18.37 -24.09
CA THR A 52 -10.04 -19.47 -23.29
C THR A 52 -10.49 -20.80 -23.85
N ARG A 53 -9.84 -21.90 -23.47
CA ARG A 53 -10.23 -23.25 -23.95
C ARG A 53 -11.69 -23.56 -23.64
N MET A 54 -12.14 -23.23 -22.44
CA MET A 54 -13.50 -23.47 -21.99
C MET A 54 -14.54 -22.68 -22.82
N ASP A 55 -14.25 -21.37 -23.01
CA ASP A 55 -15.12 -20.48 -23.77
C ASP A 55 -15.14 -20.80 -25.26
N ALA A 56 -14.04 -21.27 -25.84
CA ALA A 56 -13.97 -21.72 -27.21
C ALA A 56 -14.88 -22.92 -27.46
N ILE A 57 -14.90 -23.89 -26.53
CA ILE A 57 -15.80 -25.05 -26.59
C ILE A 57 -17.28 -24.60 -26.51
N LEU A 58 -17.58 -23.68 -25.59
CA LEU A 58 -18.96 -23.20 -25.37
C LEU A 58 -19.49 -22.32 -26.51
N SER A 59 -18.61 -21.55 -27.17
CA SER A 59 -18.99 -20.63 -28.25
C SER A 59 -18.83 -21.19 -29.66
N GLY A 60 -18.26 -22.40 -29.79
CA GLY A 60 -17.94 -22.99 -31.10
C GLY A 60 -16.77 -22.33 -31.84
N GLY A 61 -16.02 -21.43 -31.15
CA GLY A 61 -14.83 -20.80 -31.68
C GLY A 61 -13.57 -21.63 -31.48
N LYS A 62 -12.43 -21.15 -32.01
CA LYS A 62 -11.13 -21.80 -31.79
C LYS A 62 -10.45 -21.17 -30.58
N PHE A 63 -9.70 -22.00 -29.83
CA PHE A 63 -8.84 -21.51 -28.75
C PHE A 63 -7.87 -20.45 -29.26
N GLY A 64 -7.84 -19.30 -28.60
CA GLY A 64 -6.95 -18.20 -28.93
C GLY A 64 -7.53 -17.17 -29.94
N ASP A 65 -8.74 -17.38 -30.47
CA ASP A 65 -9.40 -16.38 -31.30
C ASP A 65 -9.64 -15.08 -30.52
N PHE A 66 -9.55 -13.95 -31.23
CA PHE A 66 -9.81 -12.64 -30.62
C PHE A 66 -11.28 -12.49 -30.21
N THR A 67 -11.53 -11.95 -29.02
CA THR A 67 -12.87 -11.73 -28.50
C THR A 67 -12.93 -10.49 -27.62
N TYR A 68 -14.07 -9.81 -27.64
CA TYR A 68 -14.42 -8.73 -26.71
C TYR A 68 -15.41 -9.20 -25.62
N LYS A 69 -15.81 -10.49 -25.63
CA LYS A 69 -16.78 -11.08 -24.71
C LYS A 69 -16.49 -10.79 -23.25
N TYR A 70 -15.23 -10.84 -22.84
CA TYR A 70 -14.85 -10.62 -21.44
C TYR A 70 -14.96 -9.16 -21.02
N ILE A 71 -14.63 -8.25 -21.92
CA ILE A 71 -14.78 -6.79 -21.72
C ILE A 71 -16.27 -6.46 -21.60
N ASP A 72 -17.08 -6.96 -22.54
CA ASP A 72 -18.53 -6.79 -22.51
C ASP A 72 -19.14 -7.37 -21.21
N ARG A 73 -18.73 -8.58 -20.82
CA ARG A 73 -19.22 -9.24 -19.61
C ARG A 73 -18.89 -8.47 -18.33
N VAL A 74 -17.69 -7.85 -18.24
CA VAL A 74 -17.26 -7.12 -17.06
C VAL A 74 -17.94 -5.74 -16.97
N PHE A 75 -18.13 -5.04 -18.09
CA PHE A 75 -18.57 -3.65 -18.06
C PHE A 75 -20.04 -3.43 -18.44
N PHE A 76 -20.61 -4.27 -19.30
CA PHE A 76 -21.90 -3.98 -19.96
C PHE A 76 -22.95 -5.08 -19.78
N SER A 77 -22.61 -6.24 -19.26
CA SER A 77 -23.58 -7.34 -19.07
C SER A 77 -24.50 -7.09 -17.87
N SER A 78 -25.59 -7.86 -17.77
CA SER A 78 -26.52 -7.83 -16.63
C SER A 78 -25.88 -8.17 -15.28
N ILE A 79 -24.75 -8.86 -15.30
CA ILE A 79 -24.00 -9.25 -14.09
C ILE A 79 -22.85 -8.30 -13.74
N SER A 80 -22.57 -7.33 -14.63
CA SER A 80 -21.45 -6.37 -14.44
C SER A 80 -21.57 -5.59 -13.13
N GLU A 81 -22.79 -5.28 -12.70
CA GLU A 81 -23.07 -4.60 -11.44
C GLU A 81 -22.48 -5.37 -10.25
N ASN A 82 -22.68 -6.71 -10.22
CA ASN A 82 -22.27 -7.55 -9.10
C ASN A 82 -20.78 -7.94 -9.15
N ILE A 83 -20.21 -8.10 -10.35
CA ILE A 83 -18.83 -8.59 -10.49
C ILE A 83 -17.81 -7.45 -10.58
N PHE A 84 -18.23 -6.24 -10.99
CA PHE A 84 -17.31 -5.15 -11.24
C PHE A 84 -17.73 -3.82 -10.57
N TRP A 85 -18.90 -3.25 -10.90
CA TRP A 85 -19.24 -1.90 -10.47
C TRP A 85 -19.42 -1.77 -8.96
N THR A 86 -20.27 -2.59 -8.35
CA THR A 86 -20.44 -2.59 -6.89
C THR A 86 -19.13 -2.94 -6.16
N PRO A 87 -18.35 -3.97 -6.52
CA PRO A 87 -17.04 -4.22 -5.94
C PRO A 87 -16.04 -3.08 -6.13
N LEU A 88 -16.07 -2.37 -7.25
CA LEU A 88 -15.20 -1.22 -7.50
C LEU A 88 -15.52 -0.06 -6.54
N PHE A 89 -16.80 0.33 -6.46
CA PHE A 89 -17.24 1.39 -5.54
C PHE A 89 -16.98 1.03 -4.08
N ASN A 90 -17.23 -0.20 -3.69
CA ASN A 90 -16.89 -0.71 -2.35
C ASN A 90 -15.39 -0.61 -2.08
N SER A 91 -14.56 -1.02 -3.05
CA SER A 91 -13.10 -0.93 -2.93
C SER A 91 -12.61 0.50 -2.76
N LEU A 92 -13.11 1.42 -3.58
CA LEU A 92 -12.75 2.83 -3.50
C LEU A 92 -13.18 3.43 -2.17
N THR A 93 -14.41 3.18 -1.74
CA THR A 93 -14.95 3.69 -0.48
C THR A 93 -14.13 3.20 0.71
N VAL A 94 -13.95 1.89 0.85
CA VAL A 94 -13.16 1.31 1.95
C VAL A 94 -11.71 1.77 1.91
N SER A 95 -11.09 1.85 0.73
CA SER A 95 -9.71 2.30 0.58
C SER A 95 -9.52 3.76 0.99
N ILE A 96 -10.46 4.64 0.65
CA ILE A 96 -10.43 6.05 1.07
C ILE A 96 -10.56 6.16 2.58
N PHE A 97 -11.55 5.49 3.19
CA PHE A 97 -11.74 5.54 4.65
C PHE A 97 -10.54 4.95 5.40
N ALA A 98 -10.03 3.78 4.98
CA ALA A 98 -8.85 3.17 5.56
C ALA A 98 -7.63 4.10 5.47
N THR A 99 -7.44 4.73 4.31
CA THR A 99 -6.33 5.66 4.09
C THR A 99 -6.45 6.91 4.96
N LEU A 100 -7.63 7.49 5.08
CA LEU A 100 -7.84 8.67 5.94
C LEU A 100 -7.53 8.36 7.41
N ILE A 101 -8.00 7.22 7.91
CA ILE A 101 -7.70 6.76 9.28
C ILE A 101 -6.18 6.52 9.42
N ALA A 102 -5.54 5.82 8.49
CA ALA A 102 -4.12 5.55 8.52
C ALA A 102 -3.27 6.84 8.46
N LEU A 103 -3.68 7.81 7.66
CA LEU A 103 -3.04 9.11 7.52
C LEU A 103 -3.11 9.91 8.82
N ILE A 104 -4.28 10.00 9.43
CA ILE A 104 -4.51 10.71 10.71
C ILE A 104 -3.68 10.07 11.81
N LEU A 105 -3.78 8.74 11.98
CA LEU A 105 -2.99 8.00 12.98
C LEU A 105 -1.49 8.15 12.73
N GLY A 106 -1.05 7.99 11.48
CA GLY A 106 0.35 8.12 11.10
C GLY A 106 0.92 9.50 11.38
N LEU A 107 0.17 10.56 11.07
CA LEU A 107 0.59 11.95 11.32
C LEU A 107 0.65 12.27 12.82
N ILE A 108 -0.38 11.89 13.59
CA ILE A 108 -0.41 12.09 15.04
C ILE A 108 0.77 11.39 15.70
N LEU A 109 0.96 10.09 15.41
CA LEU A 109 2.03 9.30 16.00
C LEU A 109 3.43 9.77 15.54
N ALA A 110 3.58 10.17 14.28
CA ALA A 110 4.82 10.76 13.79
C ALA A 110 5.15 12.07 14.51
N SER A 111 4.16 12.94 14.68
CA SER A 111 4.35 14.20 15.41
C SER A 111 4.70 13.98 16.88
N LEU A 112 4.04 13.03 17.54
CA LEU A 112 4.36 12.66 18.93
C LEU A 112 5.79 12.14 19.05
N VAL A 113 6.19 11.20 18.21
CA VAL A 113 7.52 10.58 18.29
C VAL A 113 8.64 11.52 17.84
N THR A 114 8.43 12.37 16.84
CA THR A 114 9.49 13.26 16.31
C THR A 114 9.60 14.58 17.06
N SER A 115 8.46 15.15 17.49
CA SER A 115 8.42 16.52 18.01
C SER A 115 8.37 16.60 19.53
N THR A 116 8.16 15.47 20.24
CA THR A 116 8.01 15.46 21.70
C THR A 116 9.05 14.60 22.40
N ASN A 117 9.29 14.87 23.68
CA ASN A 117 10.22 14.11 24.52
C ASN A 117 9.48 13.04 25.34
N ILE A 118 8.70 12.19 24.65
CA ILE A 118 8.00 11.07 25.30
C ILE A 118 9.01 10.04 25.82
N LEU A 119 8.78 9.57 27.06
CA LEU A 119 9.54 8.48 27.65
C LEU A 119 9.43 7.21 26.77
N GLY A 120 10.57 6.60 26.44
CA GLY A 120 10.57 5.43 25.56
C GLY A 120 10.40 5.74 24.07
N ARG A 121 10.50 6.97 23.62
CA ARG A 121 10.38 7.43 22.22
C ARG A 121 11.06 6.51 21.20
N LYS A 122 12.28 6.04 21.55
CA LYS A 122 13.10 5.18 20.68
C LYS A 122 12.44 3.79 20.48
N TYR A 123 11.85 3.25 21.55
CA TYR A 123 11.14 1.98 21.51
C TYR A 123 9.76 2.11 20.86
N LEU A 124 9.06 3.22 21.13
CA LEU A 124 7.76 3.50 20.51
C LEU A 124 7.86 3.57 18.98
N GLY A 125 8.88 4.24 18.43
CA GLY A 125 9.10 4.29 17.00
C GLY A 125 9.26 2.90 16.36
N PHE A 126 9.94 1.98 17.06
CA PHE A 126 10.08 0.59 16.61
C PHE A 126 8.77 -0.20 16.75
N LEU A 127 8.09 -0.09 17.89
CA LEU A 127 6.83 -0.79 18.16
C LEU A 127 5.73 -0.41 17.15
N LEU A 128 5.67 0.86 16.75
CA LEU A 128 4.70 1.35 15.79
C LEU A 128 4.88 0.79 14.37
N ILE A 129 6.04 0.22 14.06
CA ILE A 129 6.29 -0.42 12.75
C ILE A 129 5.84 -1.88 12.73
N ILE A 130 5.75 -2.54 13.89
CA ILE A 130 5.41 -3.97 14.00
C ILE A 130 4.12 -4.34 13.24
N PRO A 131 3.00 -3.59 13.35
CA PRO A 131 1.77 -3.94 12.63
C PRO A 131 1.94 -4.03 11.12
N TYR A 132 2.86 -3.26 10.54
CA TYR A 132 3.16 -3.32 9.10
C TYR A 132 3.86 -4.61 8.67
N MET A 133 4.56 -5.25 9.59
CA MET A 133 5.25 -6.53 9.34
C MET A 133 4.30 -7.73 9.47
N LEU A 134 3.14 -7.54 10.11
CA LEU A 134 2.16 -8.60 10.27
C LEU A 134 1.40 -8.83 8.95
N PRO A 135 1.14 -10.10 8.58
CA PRO A 135 0.24 -10.40 7.47
C PRO A 135 -1.15 -9.80 7.74
N SER A 136 -1.75 -9.17 6.73
CA SER A 136 -3.10 -8.57 6.85
C SER A 136 -4.16 -9.59 7.27
N GLN A 137 -3.96 -10.86 6.94
CA GLN A 137 -4.79 -11.99 7.40
C GLN A 137 -4.75 -12.13 8.93
N ALA A 138 -3.60 -12.00 9.55
CA ALA A 138 -3.47 -12.13 11.02
C ALA A 138 -4.23 -11.01 11.74
N ILE A 139 -4.16 -9.77 11.24
CA ILE A 139 -4.91 -8.64 11.80
C ILE A 139 -6.42 -8.87 11.66
N ALA A 140 -6.88 -9.32 10.49
CA ALA A 140 -8.30 -9.62 10.27
C ALA A 140 -8.81 -10.76 11.16
N THR A 141 -8.01 -11.81 11.34
CA THR A 141 -8.36 -12.94 12.20
C THR A 141 -8.39 -12.54 13.67
N ALA A 142 -7.42 -11.73 14.13
CA ALA A 142 -7.42 -11.19 15.48
C ALA A 142 -8.65 -10.30 15.73
N TRP A 143 -9.03 -9.48 14.76
CA TRP A 143 -10.24 -8.66 14.81
C TRP A 143 -11.50 -9.51 15.02
N ILE A 144 -11.69 -10.55 14.18
CA ILE A 144 -12.83 -11.47 14.31
C ILE A 144 -12.81 -12.14 15.70
N THR A 145 -11.67 -12.61 16.15
CA THR A 145 -11.57 -13.27 17.46
C THR A 145 -12.02 -12.36 18.60
N MET A 146 -11.77 -11.06 18.48
CA MET A 146 -12.25 -10.07 19.47
C MET A 146 -13.74 -9.78 19.35
N PHE A 147 -14.24 -9.51 18.13
CA PHE A 147 -15.54 -8.87 17.90
C PHE A 147 -16.64 -9.81 17.41
N LYS A 148 -16.35 -11.09 17.09
CA LYS A 148 -17.40 -12.04 16.71
C LYS A 148 -18.35 -12.30 17.86
N ASN A 149 -19.58 -12.65 17.53
CA ASN A 149 -20.61 -13.07 18.48
C ASN A 149 -21.25 -14.39 18.03
N ARG A 150 -21.99 -15.06 18.93
CA ARG A 150 -22.65 -16.35 18.67
C ARG A 150 -23.65 -16.31 17.53
N LYS A 151 -24.30 -15.16 17.31
CA LYS A 151 -25.32 -15.01 16.27
C LYS A 151 -24.74 -15.17 14.87
N ILE A 152 -23.49 -14.71 14.66
CA ILE A 152 -22.86 -14.72 13.32
C ILE A 152 -22.01 -15.97 13.10
N SER A 153 -21.22 -16.40 14.10
CA SER A 153 -20.16 -17.39 13.87
C SER A 153 -20.19 -18.60 14.81
N GLY A 154 -21.23 -18.76 15.64
CA GLY A 154 -21.40 -19.88 16.56
C GLY A 154 -20.49 -19.90 17.79
N PRO A 155 -19.13 -19.90 17.70
CA PRO A 155 -18.26 -19.84 18.87
C PRO A 155 -18.22 -18.43 19.47
N LEU A 156 -18.11 -18.36 20.81
CA LEU A 156 -17.94 -17.10 21.55
C LEU A 156 -16.76 -16.28 21.03
N GLY A 157 -16.98 -14.96 20.86
CA GLY A 157 -15.91 -13.99 20.73
C GLY A 157 -15.28 -13.63 22.07
N MET A 158 -14.09 -13.03 22.03
CA MET A 158 -13.38 -12.64 23.26
C MET A 158 -14.19 -11.63 24.08
N LEU A 159 -14.78 -10.61 23.47
CA LEU A 159 -15.60 -9.61 24.17
C LEU A 159 -16.89 -10.20 24.72
N GLU A 160 -17.52 -11.11 23.98
CA GLU A 160 -18.72 -11.81 24.43
C GLU A 160 -18.41 -12.73 25.62
N ALA A 161 -17.23 -13.33 25.67
CA ALA A 161 -16.77 -14.11 26.84
C ALA A 161 -16.63 -13.24 28.11
N PHE A 162 -16.37 -11.93 27.95
CA PHE A 162 -16.36 -10.97 29.06
C PHE A 162 -17.75 -10.34 29.33
N GLY A 163 -18.82 -10.85 28.70
CA GLY A 163 -20.17 -10.35 28.86
C GLY A 163 -20.51 -9.10 28.03
N ILE A 164 -19.62 -8.68 27.13
CA ILE A 164 -19.86 -7.55 26.22
C ILE A 164 -20.35 -8.11 24.87
N ASN A 165 -21.57 -7.81 24.47
CA ASN A 165 -22.12 -8.23 23.19
C ASN A 165 -21.80 -7.19 22.09
N PRO A 166 -20.74 -7.39 21.26
CA PRO A 166 -20.44 -6.47 20.18
C PRO A 166 -21.53 -6.56 19.10
N PRO A 167 -21.90 -5.44 18.46
CA PRO A 167 -22.86 -5.45 17.37
C PRO A 167 -22.27 -6.13 16.12
N ASP A 168 -23.14 -6.77 15.31
CA ASP A 168 -22.74 -7.56 14.15
C ASP A 168 -21.92 -6.77 13.11
N TRP A 169 -22.25 -5.50 12.89
CA TRP A 169 -21.53 -4.62 11.98
C TRP A 169 -20.10 -4.28 12.41
N LEU A 170 -19.74 -4.55 13.66
CA LEU A 170 -18.38 -4.37 14.16
C LEU A 170 -17.51 -5.62 13.88
N ALA A 171 -18.13 -6.80 13.76
CA ALA A 171 -17.40 -8.05 13.45
C ALA A 171 -17.07 -8.17 11.96
N TYR A 172 -18.04 -7.89 11.09
CA TYR A 172 -17.93 -8.09 9.64
C TYR A 172 -18.49 -6.89 8.86
N GLY A 173 -17.98 -6.69 7.65
CA GLY A 173 -18.46 -5.65 6.73
C GLY A 173 -17.46 -4.52 6.47
N PRO A 174 -17.91 -3.38 5.90
CA PRO A 174 -17.04 -2.33 5.41
C PRO A 174 -16.21 -1.65 6.51
N LEU A 175 -16.81 -1.40 7.68
CA LEU A 175 -16.14 -0.70 8.77
C LEU A 175 -14.94 -1.49 9.33
N PRO A 176 -15.07 -2.77 9.76
CA PRO A 176 -13.93 -3.54 10.22
C PRO A 176 -12.88 -3.75 9.13
N ILE A 177 -13.27 -3.88 7.85
CA ILE A 177 -12.30 -3.92 6.75
C ILE A 177 -11.48 -2.63 6.73
N ALA A 178 -12.12 -1.46 6.77
CA ALA A 178 -11.43 -0.18 6.74
C ALA A 178 -10.51 0.02 7.95
N ILE A 179 -10.95 -0.35 9.15
CA ILE A 179 -10.13 -0.24 10.37
C ILE A 179 -8.94 -1.19 10.32
N CYS A 180 -9.13 -2.46 9.98
CA CYS A 180 -8.04 -3.44 9.89
C CYS A 180 -7.01 -3.04 8.83
N MET A 181 -7.46 -2.53 7.67
CA MET A 181 -6.56 -1.98 6.66
C MET A 181 -5.83 -0.73 7.18
N ALA A 182 -6.51 0.17 7.86
CA ALA A 182 -5.87 1.34 8.46
C ALA A 182 -4.80 0.94 9.48
N LEU A 183 -5.08 -0.05 10.34
CA LEU A 183 -4.11 -0.59 11.30
C LEU A 183 -2.92 -1.28 10.61
N SER A 184 -3.12 -1.86 9.45
CA SER A 184 -2.03 -2.43 8.65
C SER A 184 -1.14 -1.37 7.99
N TYR A 185 -1.70 -0.22 7.61
CA TYR A 185 -1.01 0.77 6.79
C TYR A 185 -0.64 2.07 7.51
N PHE A 186 -1.17 2.37 8.73
CA PHE A 186 -0.73 3.57 9.46
C PHE A 186 0.78 3.60 9.73
N PRO A 187 1.51 2.48 9.93
CA PRO A 187 2.94 2.55 10.15
C PRO A 187 3.71 3.05 8.92
N PHE A 188 3.19 2.77 7.72
CA PHE A 188 3.75 3.32 6.49
C PHE A 188 3.59 4.85 6.44
N ALA A 189 2.39 5.35 6.78
CA ALA A 189 2.15 6.78 6.92
C ALA A 189 3.03 7.40 8.01
N PHE A 190 3.15 6.75 9.17
CA PHE A 190 4.03 7.15 10.26
C PHE A 190 5.49 7.30 9.82
N LEU A 191 6.03 6.34 9.07
CA LEU A 191 7.42 6.40 8.57
C LEU A 191 7.62 7.58 7.62
N LEU A 192 6.71 7.81 6.68
CA LEU A 192 6.82 8.90 5.72
C LEU A 192 6.71 10.26 6.41
N PHE A 193 5.75 10.44 7.32
CA PHE A 193 5.61 11.67 8.09
C PHE A 193 6.79 11.90 9.05
N SER A 194 7.28 10.86 9.73
CA SER A 194 8.45 10.98 10.60
C SER A 194 9.68 11.43 9.81
N ASN A 195 9.89 10.86 8.62
CA ASN A 195 10.99 11.27 7.75
C ASN A 195 10.83 12.72 7.25
N ALA A 196 9.61 13.13 6.92
CA ALA A 196 9.35 14.50 6.48
C ALA A 196 9.53 15.51 7.62
N LEU A 197 8.96 15.22 8.80
CA LEU A 197 9.10 16.07 10.00
C LEU A 197 10.55 16.24 10.44
N ASN A 198 11.36 15.18 10.36
CA ASN A 198 12.79 15.24 10.69
C ASN A 198 13.64 16.08 9.70
N LYS A 199 13.10 16.39 8.51
CA LYS A 199 13.76 17.22 7.50
C LYS A 199 13.37 18.70 7.60
N ILE A 200 12.31 19.03 8.33
CA ILE A 200 11.89 20.42 8.54
C ILE A 200 12.87 21.08 9.51
N ASP A 201 13.40 22.24 9.11
CA ASP A 201 14.34 23.00 9.93
C ASP A 201 13.60 23.59 11.15
N ILE A 202 14.16 23.35 12.34
CA ILE A 202 13.62 23.87 13.59
C ILE A 202 13.65 25.39 13.67
N GLN A 203 14.62 26.03 13.00
CA GLN A 203 14.74 27.48 12.99
C GLN A 203 13.47 28.17 12.51
N LEU A 204 12.71 27.56 11.60
CA LEU A 204 11.43 28.09 11.14
C LEU A 204 10.40 28.20 12.28
N GLU A 205 10.41 27.25 13.23
CA GLU A 205 9.53 27.28 14.39
C GLU A 205 10.00 28.28 15.44
N GLU A 206 11.33 28.31 15.69
CA GLU A 206 11.94 29.21 16.66
C GLU A 206 11.76 30.69 16.26
N VAL A 207 12.00 31.02 14.99
CA VAL A 207 11.74 32.35 14.46
C VAL A 207 10.27 32.74 14.57
N ALA A 208 9.36 31.86 14.19
CA ALA A 208 7.94 32.13 14.28
C ALA A 208 7.47 32.33 15.73
N THR A 209 7.97 31.53 16.67
CA THR A 209 7.65 31.68 18.11
C THR A 209 8.24 32.93 18.71
N THR A 210 9.48 33.33 18.31
CA THR A 210 10.11 34.58 18.72
C THR A 210 9.30 35.80 18.24
N LEU A 211 8.67 35.68 17.06
CA LEU A 211 7.72 36.68 16.53
C LEU A 211 6.34 36.65 17.19
N GLY A 212 6.15 35.84 18.24
CA GLY A 212 4.89 35.74 18.99
C GLY A 212 3.83 34.78 18.43
N ALA A 213 4.18 33.94 17.43
CA ALA A 213 3.23 32.97 16.90
C ALA A 213 2.92 31.85 17.91
N LYS A 214 1.64 31.54 18.12
CA LYS A 214 1.22 30.40 18.95
C LYS A 214 1.61 29.08 18.27
N LYS A 215 1.93 28.04 19.04
CA LYS A 215 2.31 26.70 18.53
C LYS A 215 1.35 26.14 17.48
N ILE A 216 0.01 26.31 17.71
CA ILE A 216 -1.03 25.86 16.75
C ILE A 216 -0.91 26.61 15.42
N ALA A 217 -0.59 27.92 15.46
CA ALA A 217 -0.42 28.73 14.24
C ALA A 217 0.86 28.30 13.46
N VAL A 218 1.93 27.98 14.16
CA VAL A 218 3.16 27.41 13.56
C VAL A 218 2.85 26.09 12.86
N TRP A 219 2.13 25.20 13.54
CA TRP A 219 1.71 23.91 12.96
C TRP A 219 0.83 24.12 11.72
N ALA A 220 -0.22 24.93 11.82
CA ALA A 220 -1.16 25.11 10.73
C ALA A 220 -0.61 25.88 9.53
N LYS A 221 0.23 26.91 9.78
CA LYS A 221 0.70 27.84 8.74
C LYS A 221 2.10 27.52 8.20
N ILE A 222 2.92 26.75 8.92
CA ILE A 222 4.28 26.42 8.51
C ILE A 222 4.45 24.92 8.28
N ILE A 223 4.19 24.09 9.31
CA ILE A 223 4.49 22.66 9.24
C ILE A 223 3.53 21.93 8.28
N MET A 224 2.21 22.15 8.42
CA MET A 224 1.23 21.48 7.58
C MET A 224 1.39 21.75 6.08
N PRO A 225 1.61 23.00 5.61
CA PRO A 225 1.92 23.28 4.21
C PRO A 225 3.17 22.56 3.71
N LEU A 226 4.23 22.47 4.53
CA LEU A 226 5.45 21.75 4.19
C LEU A 226 5.24 20.23 4.11
N LEU A 227 4.25 19.69 4.81
CA LEU A 227 3.88 18.27 4.79
C LEU A 227 2.93 17.92 3.63
N ILE A 228 2.34 18.87 2.90
CA ILE A 228 1.39 18.59 1.80
C ILE A 228 1.95 17.58 0.80
N PRO A 229 3.18 17.68 0.29
CA PRO A 229 3.72 16.68 -0.65
C PRO A 229 3.74 15.27 -0.06
N THR A 230 4.20 15.15 1.19
CA THR A 230 4.23 13.87 1.90
C THR A 230 2.83 13.33 2.16
N THR A 231 1.88 14.21 2.53
CA THR A 231 0.47 13.83 2.73
C THR A 231 -0.15 13.28 1.45
N MET A 232 0.12 13.92 0.30
CA MET A 232 -0.34 13.42 -1.00
C MET A 232 0.27 12.06 -1.34
N SER A 233 1.58 11.87 -1.14
CA SER A 233 2.22 10.58 -1.34
C SER A 233 1.66 9.50 -0.41
N VAL A 234 1.47 9.80 0.89
CA VAL A 234 0.85 8.86 1.83
C VAL A 234 -0.54 8.47 1.34
N LEU A 235 -1.36 9.45 0.93
CA LEU A 235 -2.71 9.21 0.44
C LEU A 235 -2.71 8.31 -0.80
N LEU A 236 -2.00 8.70 -1.85
CA LEU A 236 -2.01 7.99 -3.13
C LEU A 236 -1.43 6.57 -3.01
N LEU A 237 -0.29 6.43 -2.35
CA LEU A 237 0.37 5.13 -2.18
C LEU A 237 -0.41 4.21 -1.24
N THR A 238 -1.05 4.73 -0.20
CA THR A 238 -1.88 3.91 0.69
C THR A 238 -3.15 3.46 -0.01
N VAL A 239 -3.84 4.32 -0.77
CA VAL A 239 -4.99 3.91 -1.60
C VAL A 239 -4.59 2.82 -2.59
N ALA A 240 -3.46 2.97 -3.29
CA ALA A 240 -2.99 1.94 -4.22
C ALA A 240 -2.75 0.58 -3.53
N ARG A 241 -2.18 0.60 -2.31
CA ARG A 241 -1.95 -0.62 -1.52
C ARG A 241 -3.23 -1.25 -1.00
N THR A 242 -4.17 -0.44 -0.51
CA THR A 242 -5.46 -0.94 0.02
C THR A 242 -6.32 -1.55 -1.07
N LEU A 243 -6.35 -0.97 -2.28
CA LEU A 243 -7.04 -1.54 -3.44
C LEU A 243 -6.51 -2.93 -3.83
N GLY A 244 -5.20 -3.16 -3.69
CA GLY A 244 -4.57 -4.46 -3.95
C GLY A 244 -4.69 -5.47 -2.81
N THR A 245 -5.19 -5.08 -1.63
CA THR A 245 -5.31 -5.97 -0.48
C THR A 245 -6.44 -6.96 -0.68
N PHE A 246 -6.16 -8.25 -0.47
CA PHE A 246 -7.13 -9.35 -0.65
C PHE A 246 -7.58 -9.97 0.68
N ALA A 247 -6.65 -10.33 1.57
CA ALA A 247 -6.94 -11.19 2.71
C ALA A 247 -7.94 -10.57 3.70
N THR A 248 -7.78 -9.29 4.06
CA THR A 248 -8.70 -8.61 4.98
C THR A 248 -10.13 -8.52 4.43
N PRO A 249 -10.36 -8.05 3.18
CA PRO A 249 -11.71 -8.08 2.58
C PRO A 249 -12.30 -9.46 2.44
N TYR A 250 -11.50 -10.46 2.12
CA TYR A 250 -11.98 -11.84 1.98
C TYR A 250 -12.49 -12.36 3.33
N ILE A 251 -11.76 -12.16 4.41
CA ILE A 251 -12.11 -12.67 5.74
C ILE A 251 -13.28 -11.90 6.35
N LEU A 252 -13.26 -10.56 6.26
CA LEU A 252 -14.23 -9.70 6.94
C LEU A 252 -15.44 -9.33 6.07
N GLY A 253 -15.29 -9.37 4.74
CA GLY A 253 -16.34 -8.98 3.79
C GLY A 253 -17.22 -10.15 3.35
N THR A 254 -16.65 -11.35 3.13
CA THR A 254 -17.40 -12.49 2.60
C THR A 254 -18.60 -12.87 3.47
N PRO A 255 -18.51 -12.95 4.82
CA PRO A 255 -19.67 -13.26 5.66
C PRO A 255 -20.75 -12.19 5.62
N ALA A 256 -20.38 -10.93 5.40
CA ALA A 256 -21.31 -9.81 5.26
C ALA A 256 -21.82 -9.60 3.83
N LYS A 257 -21.46 -10.47 2.88
CA LYS A 257 -21.74 -10.33 1.44
C LYS A 257 -21.24 -9.00 0.86
N TYR A 258 -20.21 -8.43 1.47
CA TYR A 258 -19.59 -7.18 1.05
C TYR A 258 -18.34 -7.47 0.24
N THR A 259 -18.47 -7.41 -1.09
CA THR A 259 -17.41 -7.75 -2.03
C THR A 259 -16.60 -6.51 -2.43
N LEU A 260 -15.28 -6.65 -2.47
CA LEU A 260 -14.36 -5.69 -3.05
C LEU A 260 -13.84 -6.24 -4.40
N LEU A 261 -13.19 -5.40 -5.19
CA LEU A 261 -12.70 -5.79 -6.51
C LEU A 261 -11.67 -6.93 -6.45
N SER A 262 -10.82 -6.95 -5.43
CA SER A 262 -9.88 -8.05 -5.18
C SER A 262 -10.57 -9.38 -4.84
N THR A 263 -11.67 -9.34 -4.08
CA THR A 263 -12.47 -10.54 -3.74
C THR A 263 -13.34 -10.98 -4.90
N SER A 264 -13.87 -10.06 -5.72
CA SER A 264 -14.57 -10.36 -6.96
C SER A 264 -13.65 -11.05 -7.98
N LEU A 265 -12.43 -10.55 -8.14
CA LEU A 265 -11.39 -11.19 -8.95
C LEU A 265 -11.16 -12.65 -8.51
N TYR A 266 -11.01 -12.87 -7.20
CA TYR A 266 -10.82 -14.22 -6.65
C TYR A 266 -12.04 -15.13 -6.88
N SER A 267 -13.26 -14.62 -6.75
CA SER A 267 -14.47 -15.41 -7.05
C SER A 267 -14.51 -15.83 -8.51
N SER A 268 -14.12 -14.95 -9.43
CA SER A 268 -14.01 -15.25 -10.87
C SER A 268 -12.93 -16.29 -11.16
N VAL A 269 -11.81 -16.29 -10.42
CA VAL A 269 -10.80 -17.36 -10.48
C VAL A 269 -11.41 -18.71 -10.10
N ARG A 270 -12.17 -18.74 -9.00
CA ARG A 270 -12.82 -19.98 -8.53
C ARG A 270 -13.89 -20.51 -9.50
N SER A 271 -14.53 -19.62 -10.24
CA SER A 271 -15.51 -19.96 -11.28
C SER A 271 -14.86 -20.32 -12.63
N ASN A 272 -13.52 -20.41 -12.71
CA ASN A 272 -12.74 -20.68 -13.93
C ASN A 272 -12.97 -19.67 -15.07
N GLU A 273 -13.35 -18.43 -14.75
CA GLU A 273 -13.59 -17.36 -15.71
C GLU A 273 -12.31 -16.56 -16.00
N SER A 274 -11.29 -17.22 -16.54
CA SER A 274 -9.93 -16.65 -16.70
C SER A 274 -9.92 -15.35 -17.50
N GLY A 275 -10.80 -15.16 -18.49
CA GLY A 275 -10.89 -13.92 -19.27
C GLY A 275 -11.45 -12.74 -18.43
N VAL A 276 -12.48 -12.99 -17.62
CA VAL A 276 -13.03 -12.00 -16.68
C VAL A 276 -11.99 -11.60 -15.64
N VAL A 277 -11.29 -12.59 -15.07
CA VAL A 277 -10.16 -12.38 -14.15
C VAL A 277 -9.11 -11.46 -14.77
N ALA A 278 -8.74 -11.71 -16.02
CA ALA A 278 -7.75 -10.92 -16.74
C ALA A 278 -8.19 -9.46 -16.92
N VAL A 279 -9.44 -9.21 -17.29
CA VAL A 279 -9.98 -7.85 -17.43
C VAL A 279 -9.97 -7.11 -16.09
N ILE A 280 -10.47 -7.71 -15.01
CA ILE A 280 -10.48 -7.09 -13.67
C ILE A 280 -9.04 -6.81 -13.18
N ALA A 281 -8.10 -7.75 -13.41
CA ALA A 281 -6.69 -7.58 -13.04
C ALA A 281 -6.04 -6.42 -13.80
N ILE A 282 -6.34 -6.24 -15.09
CA ILE A 282 -5.86 -5.10 -15.89
C ILE A 282 -6.40 -3.79 -15.31
N VAL A 283 -7.68 -3.71 -14.98
CA VAL A 283 -8.26 -2.49 -14.40
C VAL A 283 -7.59 -2.14 -13.08
N LEU A 284 -7.42 -3.10 -12.17
CA LEU A 284 -6.71 -2.88 -10.90
C LEU A 284 -5.28 -2.40 -11.12
N SER A 285 -4.58 -3.01 -12.08
CA SER A 285 -3.21 -2.62 -12.44
C SER A 285 -3.16 -1.20 -13.02
N CYS A 286 -4.10 -0.85 -13.90
CA CYS A 286 -4.19 0.50 -14.47
C CYS A 286 -4.46 1.55 -13.39
N ILE A 287 -5.38 1.29 -12.46
CA ILE A 287 -5.63 2.19 -11.33
C ILE A 287 -4.36 2.39 -10.51
N GLY A 288 -3.66 1.30 -10.16
CA GLY A 288 -2.40 1.36 -9.41
C GLY A 288 -1.32 2.17 -10.15
N ILE A 289 -1.15 1.96 -11.45
CA ILE A 289 -0.18 2.70 -12.28
C ILE A 289 -0.55 4.19 -12.34
N ILE A 290 -1.83 4.51 -12.54
CA ILE A 290 -2.31 5.92 -12.58
C ILE A 290 -2.00 6.61 -11.24
N LEU A 291 -2.32 5.97 -10.11
CA LEU A 291 -2.03 6.52 -8.78
C LEU A 291 -0.53 6.75 -8.57
N LEU A 292 0.31 5.81 -9.01
CA LEU A 292 1.77 5.94 -8.94
C LEU A 292 2.29 7.10 -9.82
N LEU A 293 1.80 7.23 -11.05
CA LEU A 293 2.20 8.31 -11.96
C LEU A 293 1.78 9.68 -11.42
N VAL A 294 0.58 9.77 -10.83
CA VAL A 294 0.10 10.98 -10.16
C VAL A 294 1.01 11.32 -8.97
N ASP A 295 1.38 10.34 -8.14
CA ASP A 295 2.30 10.55 -7.01
C ASP A 295 3.65 11.10 -7.48
N ILE A 296 4.28 10.46 -8.46
CA ILE A 296 5.56 10.92 -9.03
C ILE A 296 5.45 12.37 -9.54
N SER A 297 4.34 12.71 -10.19
CA SER A 297 4.10 14.04 -10.76
C SER A 297 3.93 15.10 -9.66
N VAL A 298 3.16 14.77 -8.61
CA VAL A 298 2.96 15.63 -7.44
C VAL A 298 4.28 15.85 -6.72
N VAL A 299 5.03 14.79 -6.41
CA VAL A 299 6.32 14.88 -5.72
C VAL A 299 7.31 15.75 -6.50
N LYS A 300 7.45 15.56 -7.82
CA LYS A 300 8.34 16.38 -8.67
C LYS A 300 7.97 17.86 -8.64
N LYS A 301 6.67 18.19 -8.70
CA LYS A 301 6.21 19.58 -8.67
C LYS A 301 6.57 20.26 -7.34
N TRP A 302 6.38 19.58 -6.22
CA TRP A 302 6.58 20.15 -4.89
C TRP A 302 8.02 20.12 -4.41
N GLN A 303 8.87 19.19 -4.86
CA GLN A 303 10.30 19.19 -4.56
C GLN A 303 11.00 20.48 -4.96
N ARG A 304 10.53 21.17 -6.00
CA ARG A 304 11.06 22.47 -6.42
C ARG A 304 10.86 23.58 -5.36
N PHE A 305 9.89 23.42 -4.47
CA PHE A 305 9.59 24.40 -3.42
C PHE A 305 10.23 24.05 -2.07
N VAL A 306 10.67 22.83 -1.86
CA VAL A 306 11.24 22.33 -0.59
C VAL A 306 12.77 22.44 -0.55
N THR A 307 13.43 22.67 -1.67
CA THR A 307 14.91 22.75 -1.77
C THR A 307 15.52 24.08 -1.24
N VAL A 308 14.80 24.86 -0.48
CA VAL A 308 15.29 26.12 0.16
C VAL A 308 15.84 25.86 1.58
N GLY A 309 16.29 24.66 1.89
CA GLY A 309 16.89 24.36 3.18
C GLY A 309 18.29 23.80 3.02
N GLY A 310 19.32 24.58 3.41
CA GLY A 310 20.65 24.07 3.71
C GLY A 310 20.62 22.95 4.76
N LYS A 311 21.75 22.42 5.20
CA LYS A 311 21.84 21.40 6.27
C LYS A 311 21.09 21.89 7.52
N GLY A 312 19.78 21.58 7.60
CA GLY A 312 18.92 22.00 8.70
C GLY A 312 19.41 21.40 10.03
N ILE A 313 19.31 22.20 11.09
CA ILE A 313 19.61 21.74 12.45
C ILE A 313 18.50 20.76 12.87
N LYS A 314 18.91 19.56 13.32
CA LYS A 314 17.97 18.54 13.78
C LYS A 314 17.18 19.07 14.97
N ARG A 315 15.87 18.86 14.92
CA ARG A 315 14.91 19.27 15.95
C ARG A 315 15.21 18.63 17.30
N PRO A 316 15.56 19.40 18.37
CA PRO A 316 15.55 18.85 19.71
C PRO A 316 14.09 18.58 20.14
N PRO A 317 13.83 17.49 20.88
CA PRO A 317 12.49 17.18 21.33
C PRO A 317 11.96 18.24 22.30
N SER A 318 10.77 18.77 22.04
CA SER A 318 10.11 19.69 22.98
C SER A 318 9.65 18.95 24.24
N LYS A 319 9.86 19.55 25.42
CA LYS A 319 9.38 18.99 26.68
C LYS A 319 7.84 19.00 26.70
N LEU A 320 7.23 17.84 26.93
CA LEU A 320 5.82 17.75 27.31
C LEU A 320 5.72 18.26 28.75
N GLY A 321 5.14 19.48 28.94
CA GLY A 321 4.87 19.99 30.27
C GLY A 321 3.92 19.08 31.03
N VAL A 322 4.14 18.92 32.35
CA VAL A 322 3.23 18.31 33.35
C VAL A 322 3.05 16.79 33.36
N PHE A 323 3.38 16.04 32.31
CA PHE A 323 3.35 14.55 32.31
C PHE A 323 4.75 13.99 32.03
N GLN A 324 5.71 14.32 32.87
CA GLN A 324 6.96 13.56 33.01
C GLN A 324 6.93 12.78 34.30
#